data_cc02cdb3fd8bc22eb0fa95929d39cf59
#
_entry.id   cc02cdb3fd8bc22eb0fa95929d39cf59
#
_cell.length_a   1.000
_cell.length_b   1.000
_cell.length_c   1.000
_cell.angle_alpha   90.00
_cell.angle_beta   90.00
_cell.angle_gamma   90.00
#
_symmetry.space_group_name_H-M   'P 1'
#
loop_
_entity.id
_entity.type
_entity.pdbx_description
1 polymer ?
#
loop_
_entity_poly.entity_id
_entity_poly.type
_entity_poly.pdbx_seq_one_letter_code
_entity_poly.pdbx_strand_id
1 'polypeptide(L)'
;MKAFTRHQGLVAPLDRANVDTDQIIPKQFLKSIRRTGFGPNLFDEWRYLDVGEPGRDNSKRPLNPDFVLNQPRYQGASVLLARENFGCGSSREHAPWALEEYGFRVLIAPSYADIFYNNCFKNGLLPVVLSDEEVDELFRQAALAEGYRLTIDLASQTVTRPDGGTYHFAVDEFRKHCLLEGLDEIGLTLAHSDQIRAFEARHRAAHPWLFGAG
;
A
#
# COMPACT_ATOMS: atom_id res chain seq x y z
N MET A 1 8.49 4.25 8.80
CA MET A 1 8.11 3.11 7.89
C MET A 1 9.35 2.36 7.39
N LYS A 2 9.20 1.20 6.71
CA LYS A 2 10.34 0.47 6.13
C LYS A 2 10.78 1.15 4.82
N ALA A 3 12.07 1.43 4.68
CA ALA A 3 12.64 2.00 3.44
C ALA A 3 12.34 1.13 2.22
N PHE A 4 12.12 1.77 1.08
CA PHE A 4 11.87 1.13 -0.20
C PHE A 4 12.92 1.60 -1.21
N THR A 5 13.80 0.73 -1.64
CA THR A 5 14.81 1.03 -2.67
C THR A 5 14.53 0.24 -3.94
N ARG A 6 14.59 -1.08 -3.82
CA ARG A 6 14.35 -2.03 -4.90
C ARG A 6 13.53 -3.21 -4.36
N HIS A 7 12.56 -3.65 -5.14
CA HIS A 7 11.70 -4.78 -4.79
C HIS A 7 11.53 -5.71 -5.99
N GLN A 8 11.70 -7.01 -5.76
CA GLN A 8 11.34 -8.04 -6.73
C GLN A 8 10.21 -8.89 -6.14
N GLY A 9 9.05 -8.88 -6.79
CA GLY A 9 7.87 -9.53 -6.27
C GLY A 9 7.08 -10.32 -7.29
N LEU A 10 6.41 -11.38 -6.82
CA LEU A 10 5.39 -12.10 -7.57
C LEU A 10 4.18 -11.18 -7.80
N VAL A 11 3.65 -11.19 -9.01
CA VAL A 11 2.51 -10.36 -9.41
C VAL A 11 1.21 -11.10 -9.20
N ALA A 12 0.26 -10.47 -8.48
CA ALA A 12 -1.14 -10.89 -8.42
C ALA A 12 -1.99 -10.00 -9.33
N PRO A 13 -2.59 -10.54 -10.40
CA PRO A 13 -3.39 -9.76 -11.35
C PRO A 13 -4.86 -9.67 -10.86
N LEU A 14 -5.21 -8.54 -10.24
CA LEU A 14 -6.59 -8.21 -9.90
C LEU A 14 -7.24 -7.46 -11.07
N ASP A 15 -7.79 -8.16 -12.03
CA ASP A 15 -8.37 -7.59 -13.24
C ASP A 15 -9.74 -6.93 -12.97
N ARG A 16 -9.71 -5.83 -12.21
CA ARG A 16 -10.87 -5.04 -11.80
C ARG A 16 -10.56 -3.56 -11.81
N ALA A 17 -11.44 -2.78 -12.44
CA ALA A 17 -11.46 -1.32 -12.37
C ALA A 17 -12.33 -0.84 -11.20
N ASN A 18 -12.14 0.41 -10.79
CA ASN A 18 -12.94 1.08 -9.77
C ASN A 18 -13.03 0.31 -8.44
N VAL A 19 -11.95 -0.33 -8.05
CA VAL A 19 -11.86 -1.03 -6.76
C VAL A 19 -11.89 0.01 -5.64
N ASP A 20 -12.97 0.04 -4.90
CA ASP A 20 -13.15 1.01 -3.82
C ASP A 20 -12.57 0.53 -2.49
N THR A 21 -12.44 1.47 -1.54
CA THR A 21 -11.84 1.17 -0.23
C THR A 21 -12.69 0.25 0.63
N ASP A 22 -14.02 0.14 0.42
CA ASP A 22 -14.87 -0.83 1.11
C ASP A 22 -14.67 -2.24 0.57
N GLN A 23 -14.32 -2.38 -0.72
CA GLN A 23 -13.93 -3.65 -1.33
C GLN A 23 -12.53 -4.09 -0.87
N ILE A 24 -11.59 -3.14 -0.69
CA ILE A 24 -10.25 -3.44 -0.17
C ILE A 24 -10.34 -3.88 1.30
N ILE A 25 -11.07 -3.14 2.13
CA ILE A 25 -11.31 -3.48 3.53
C ILE A 25 -12.72 -3.08 3.95
N PRO A 26 -13.64 -4.04 4.15
CA PRO A 26 -15.04 -3.76 4.47
C PRO A 26 -15.21 -3.00 5.79
N LYS A 27 -16.24 -2.14 5.81
CA LYS A 27 -16.52 -1.18 6.89
C LYS A 27 -16.64 -1.79 8.29
N GLN A 28 -17.08 -3.05 8.41
CA GLN A 28 -17.22 -3.72 9.72
C GLN A 28 -15.87 -3.85 10.45
N PHE A 29 -14.75 -3.92 9.71
CA PHE A 29 -13.40 -4.04 10.29
C PHE A 29 -12.81 -2.70 10.75
N LEU A 30 -13.41 -1.57 10.36
CA LEU A 30 -12.88 -0.23 10.67
C LEU A 30 -13.11 0.20 12.13
N LYS A 31 -13.83 -0.57 12.92
CA LYS A 31 -14.09 -0.28 14.34
C LYS A 31 -12.85 -0.47 15.24
N SER A 32 -11.80 -1.08 14.73
CA SER A 32 -10.55 -1.28 15.47
C SER A 32 -9.82 0.04 15.65
N ILE A 33 -9.39 0.35 16.87
CA ILE A 33 -8.48 1.46 17.19
C ILE A 33 -7.00 1.11 16.92
N ARG A 34 -6.71 -0.16 16.63
CA ARG A 34 -5.36 -0.63 16.31
C ARG A 34 -5.05 -0.31 14.85
N ARG A 35 -3.77 -0.10 14.55
CA ARG A 35 -3.28 0.07 13.16
C ARG A 35 -2.85 -1.25 12.52
N THR A 36 -3.11 -2.38 13.17
CA THR A 36 -2.69 -3.72 12.75
C THR A 36 -3.82 -4.73 12.86
N GLY A 37 -3.72 -5.85 12.13
CA GLY A 37 -4.71 -6.94 12.10
C GLY A 37 -5.69 -6.86 10.95
N PHE A 38 -5.40 -6.05 9.92
CA PHE A 38 -6.28 -5.87 8.74
C PHE A 38 -5.94 -6.80 7.58
N GLY A 39 -4.68 -7.25 7.46
CA GLY A 39 -4.22 -8.12 6.37
C GLY A 39 -5.07 -9.37 6.15
N PRO A 40 -5.46 -10.12 7.18
CA PRO A 40 -6.36 -11.27 7.05
C PRO A 40 -7.72 -10.95 6.44
N ASN A 41 -8.18 -9.69 6.54
CA ASN A 41 -9.48 -9.23 6.05
C ASN A 41 -9.37 -8.43 4.74
N LEU A 42 -8.18 -8.41 4.11
CA LEU A 42 -7.99 -7.80 2.80
C LEU A 42 -8.90 -8.45 1.77
N PHE A 43 -9.67 -7.66 1.02
CA PHE A 43 -10.65 -8.13 0.03
C PHE A 43 -11.61 -9.18 0.61
N ASP A 44 -12.05 -9.03 1.86
CA ASP A 44 -12.82 -10.03 2.61
C ASP A 44 -14.02 -10.57 1.82
N GLU A 45 -14.84 -9.72 1.23
CA GLU A 45 -16.04 -10.09 0.48
C GLU A 45 -15.75 -10.89 -0.81
N TRP A 46 -14.53 -10.79 -1.33
CA TRP A 46 -14.12 -11.53 -2.53
C TRP A 46 -13.32 -12.77 -2.20
N ARG A 47 -12.56 -12.73 -1.09
CA ARG A 47 -11.70 -13.84 -0.66
C ARG A 47 -12.45 -14.97 0.01
N TYR A 48 -13.56 -14.68 0.68
CA TYR A 48 -14.31 -15.66 1.45
C TYR A 48 -15.73 -15.83 0.89
N LEU A 49 -16.30 -17.03 1.07
CA LEU A 49 -17.68 -17.35 0.69
C LEU A 49 -18.71 -17.02 1.77
N ASP A 50 -18.25 -16.59 2.94
CA ASP A 50 -19.08 -16.18 4.07
C ASP A 50 -18.76 -14.72 4.48
N VAL A 51 -19.64 -14.13 5.27
CA VAL A 51 -19.46 -12.75 5.76
C VAL A 51 -18.43 -12.74 6.89
N GLY A 52 -17.44 -11.83 6.78
CA GLY A 52 -16.43 -11.61 7.78
C GLY A 52 -16.94 -10.76 8.96
N GLU A 53 -16.46 -11.09 10.17
CA GLU A 53 -16.75 -10.37 11.39
C GLU A 53 -15.45 -10.04 12.13
N PRO A 54 -15.38 -8.88 12.83
CA PRO A 54 -14.22 -8.53 13.63
C PRO A 54 -13.92 -9.59 14.71
N GLY A 55 -12.65 -10.02 14.80
CA GLY A 55 -12.21 -11.00 15.80
C GLY A 55 -12.45 -12.46 15.42
N ARG A 56 -13.08 -12.72 14.27
CA ARG A 56 -13.27 -14.09 13.77
C ARG A 56 -11.94 -14.68 13.27
N ASP A 57 -11.72 -15.96 13.54
CA ASP A 57 -10.58 -16.72 13.02
C ASP A 57 -10.77 -17.01 11.52
N ASN A 58 -10.04 -16.28 10.68
CA ASN A 58 -10.13 -16.39 9.23
C ASN A 58 -9.55 -17.72 8.69
N SER A 59 -8.72 -18.43 9.45
CA SER A 59 -8.12 -19.70 9.02
C SER A 59 -9.13 -20.82 8.78
N LYS A 60 -10.32 -20.68 9.37
CA LYS A 60 -11.42 -21.67 9.27
C LYS A 60 -12.53 -21.26 8.31
N ARG A 61 -12.39 -20.11 7.66
CA ARG A 61 -13.40 -19.60 6.73
C ARG A 61 -13.28 -20.26 5.36
N PRO A 62 -14.41 -20.53 4.69
CA PRO A 62 -14.39 -21.07 3.34
C PRO A 62 -13.83 -20.04 2.36
N LEU A 63 -12.72 -20.40 1.71
CA LEU A 63 -12.09 -19.55 0.70
C LEU A 63 -12.87 -19.63 -0.62
N ASN A 64 -13.00 -18.48 -1.30
CA ASN A 64 -13.46 -18.43 -2.69
C ASN A 64 -12.32 -18.85 -3.63
N PRO A 65 -12.39 -20.03 -4.27
CA PRO A 65 -11.30 -20.56 -5.11
C PRO A 65 -11.09 -19.73 -6.38
N ASP A 66 -12.09 -18.99 -6.83
CA ASP A 66 -12.03 -18.20 -8.05
C ASP A 66 -11.34 -16.85 -7.84
N PHE A 67 -11.17 -16.42 -6.58
CA PHE A 67 -10.50 -15.16 -6.30
C PHE A 67 -8.99 -15.29 -6.43
N VAL A 68 -8.37 -14.35 -7.16
CA VAL A 68 -6.96 -14.38 -7.54
C VAL A 68 -6.00 -14.65 -6.36
N LEU A 69 -6.20 -13.99 -5.21
CA LEU A 69 -5.30 -14.12 -4.06
C LEU A 69 -5.43 -15.47 -3.33
N ASN A 70 -6.47 -16.25 -3.60
CA ASN A 70 -6.66 -17.59 -3.06
C ASN A 70 -6.06 -18.69 -3.95
N GLN A 71 -5.69 -18.36 -5.19
CA GLN A 71 -5.09 -19.31 -6.11
C GLN A 71 -3.64 -19.61 -5.71
N PRO A 72 -3.22 -20.89 -5.66
CA PRO A 72 -1.87 -21.28 -5.22
C PRO A 72 -0.74 -20.58 -5.97
N ARG A 73 -0.91 -20.32 -7.28
CA ARG A 73 0.08 -19.69 -8.13
C ARG A 73 0.42 -18.24 -7.73
N TYR A 74 -0.44 -17.57 -6.95
CA TYR A 74 -0.26 -16.18 -6.50
C TYR A 74 0.02 -16.07 -5.00
N GLN A 75 0.20 -17.18 -4.30
CA GLN A 75 0.55 -17.16 -2.88
C GLN A 75 1.89 -16.47 -2.66
N GLY A 76 1.94 -15.54 -1.70
CA GLY A 76 3.12 -14.72 -1.42
C GLY A 76 3.36 -13.61 -2.45
N ALA A 77 2.37 -13.27 -3.27
CA ALA A 77 2.46 -12.11 -4.15
C ALA A 77 2.67 -10.83 -3.34
N SER A 78 3.56 -9.98 -3.83
CA SER A 78 3.91 -8.69 -3.20
C SER A 78 3.83 -7.51 -4.16
N VAL A 79 3.42 -7.76 -5.41
CA VAL A 79 3.06 -6.77 -6.41
C VAL A 79 1.60 -7.02 -6.79
N LEU A 80 0.72 -6.04 -6.56
CA LEU A 80 -0.67 -6.08 -7.00
C LEU A 80 -0.79 -5.31 -8.32
N LEU A 81 -1.31 -5.96 -9.34
CA LEU A 81 -1.65 -5.34 -10.61
C LEU A 81 -3.17 -5.13 -10.68
N ALA A 82 -3.63 -3.93 -10.94
CA ALA A 82 -5.05 -3.59 -10.98
C ALA A 82 -5.39 -2.70 -12.20
N ARG A 83 -6.68 -2.45 -12.43
CA ARG A 83 -7.18 -1.53 -13.44
C ARG A 83 -7.30 -0.11 -12.88
N GLU A 84 -7.81 0.79 -13.70
CA GLU A 84 -7.96 2.21 -13.41
C GLU A 84 -8.80 2.50 -12.16
N ASN A 85 -8.58 3.69 -11.59
CA ASN A 85 -9.32 4.26 -10.45
C ASN A 85 -9.28 3.37 -9.20
N PHE A 86 -8.11 2.76 -8.92
CA PHE A 86 -7.93 1.90 -7.75
C PHE A 86 -7.93 2.71 -6.45
N GLY A 87 -8.62 2.20 -5.42
CA GLY A 87 -8.72 2.85 -4.11
C GLY A 87 -9.74 4.01 -4.08
N CYS A 88 -10.72 4.02 -5.00
CA CYS A 88 -11.79 5.01 -5.01
C CYS A 88 -12.70 4.88 -3.78
N GLY A 89 -13.70 5.78 -3.68
CA GLY A 89 -14.64 5.79 -2.55
C GLY A 89 -14.15 6.58 -1.36
N SER A 90 -14.42 6.09 -0.16
CA SER A 90 -14.15 6.83 1.08
C SER A 90 -12.66 6.89 1.41
N SER A 91 -12.22 8.05 1.95
CA SER A 91 -10.83 8.21 2.42
C SER A 91 -10.54 7.36 3.66
N ARG A 92 -9.80 6.25 3.49
CA ARG A 92 -9.48 5.31 4.59
C ARG A 92 -8.04 4.86 4.54
N GLU A 93 -7.28 5.15 5.59
CA GLU A 93 -5.92 4.61 5.75
C GLU A 93 -5.90 3.08 5.98
N HIS A 94 -7.00 2.50 6.44
CA HIS A 94 -7.12 1.05 6.66
C HIS A 94 -6.89 0.24 5.38
N ALA A 95 -7.23 0.80 4.20
CA ALA A 95 -7.02 0.10 2.94
C ALA A 95 -5.54 -0.10 2.61
N PRO A 96 -4.66 0.92 2.64
CA PRO A 96 -3.21 0.71 2.58
C PRO A 96 -2.65 -0.20 3.67
N TRP A 97 -3.14 -0.10 4.93
CA TRP A 97 -2.69 -1.01 6.00
C TRP A 97 -3.01 -2.47 5.71
N ALA A 98 -4.23 -2.75 5.23
CA ALA A 98 -4.62 -4.11 4.88
C ALA A 98 -3.76 -4.69 3.74
N LEU A 99 -3.43 -3.88 2.73
CA LEU A 99 -2.57 -4.27 1.63
C LEU A 99 -1.12 -4.54 2.09
N GLU A 100 -0.57 -3.66 2.91
CA GLU A 100 0.80 -3.78 3.43
C GLU A 100 0.93 -5.01 4.34
N GLU A 101 0.00 -5.19 5.29
CA GLU A 101 0.00 -6.34 6.20
C GLU A 101 -0.24 -7.68 5.47
N TYR A 102 -0.97 -7.68 4.36
CA TYR A 102 -1.11 -8.88 3.54
C TYR A 102 0.21 -9.27 2.87
N GLY A 103 1.11 -8.30 2.64
CA GLY A 103 2.42 -8.51 2.08
C GLY A 103 2.69 -7.75 0.79
N PHE A 104 1.75 -6.94 0.30
CA PHE A 104 2.00 -6.09 -0.85
C PHE A 104 2.99 -4.97 -0.51
N ARG A 105 3.88 -4.68 -1.45
CA ARG A 105 4.87 -3.59 -1.39
C ARG A 105 4.69 -2.62 -2.53
N VAL A 106 4.17 -3.10 -3.66
CA VAL A 106 3.95 -2.32 -4.88
C VAL A 106 2.55 -2.57 -5.39
N LEU A 107 1.90 -1.50 -5.80
CA LEU A 107 0.64 -1.52 -6.53
C LEU A 107 0.91 -0.94 -7.91
N ILE A 108 0.39 -1.55 -8.97
CA ILE A 108 0.52 -1.07 -10.34
C ILE A 108 -0.88 -0.92 -10.93
N ALA A 109 -1.23 0.27 -11.40
CA ALA A 109 -2.50 0.56 -12.05
C ALA A 109 -2.38 1.78 -12.99
N PRO A 110 -3.30 1.96 -13.95
CA PRO A 110 -3.33 3.14 -14.80
C PRO A 110 -3.65 4.42 -14.03
N SER A 111 -4.47 4.31 -12.98
CA SER A 111 -4.80 5.45 -12.10
C SER A 111 -5.26 5.02 -10.72
N TYR A 112 -5.21 5.96 -9.79
CA TYR A 112 -5.62 5.80 -8.39
C TYR A 112 -6.49 6.97 -7.97
N ALA A 113 -7.34 6.76 -6.96
CA ALA A 113 -7.94 7.89 -6.25
C ALA A 113 -6.88 8.67 -5.46
N ASP A 114 -6.93 10.00 -5.51
CA ASP A 114 -5.89 10.89 -4.98
C ASP A 114 -5.55 10.63 -3.51
N ILE A 115 -6.57 10.47 -2.67
CA ILE A 115 -6.37 10.26 -1.23
C ILE A 115 -5.74 8.88 -0.97
N PHE A 116 -6.19 7.83 -1.67
CA PHE A 116 -5.61 6.50 -1.55
C PHE A 116 -4.15 6.50 -1.99
N TYR A 117 -3.84 7.12 -3.13
CA TYR A 117 -2.49 7.29 -3.65
C TYR A 117 -1.55 7.93 -2.62
N ASN A 118 -1.99 9.04 -2.00
CA ASN A 118 -1.24 9.71 -0.95
C ASN A 118 -1.04 8.84 0.30
N ASN A 119 -2.07 8.13 0.72
CA ASN A 119 -2.02 7.25 1.89
C ASN A 119 -1.09 6.05 1.67
N CYS A 120 -0.93 5.55 0.44
CA CYS A 120 0.04 4.51 0.12
C CYS A 120 1.47 4.94 0.48
N PHE A 121 1.90 6.12 0.05
CA PHE A 121 3.25 6.64 0.36
C PHE A 121 3.50 6.80 1.85
N LYS A 122 2.50 7.29 2.60
CA LYS A 122 2.59 7.45 4.07
C LYS A 122 2.79 6.12 4.80
N ASN A 123 2.34 5.03 4.20
CA ASN A 123 2.39 3.68 4.78
C ASN A 123 3.45 2.77 4.14
N GLY A 124 4.35 3.32 3.30
CA GLY A 124 5.47 2.56 2.73
C GLY A 124 5.10 1.62 1.58
N LEU A 125 3.91 1.80 0.99
CA LEU A 125 3.51 1.19 -0.27
C LEU A 125 3.90 2.10 -1.43
N LEU A 126 4.40 1.52 -2.52
CA LEU A 126 4.71 2.24 -3.75
C LEU A 126 3.57 2.06 -4.77
N PRO A 127 2.69 3.05 -4.97
CA PRO A 127 1.75 3.04 -6.08
C PRO A 127 2.46 3.52 -7.36
N VAL A 128 2.52 2.66 -8.35
CA VAL A 128 3.12 2.90 -9.67
C VAL A 128 2.01 3.15 -10.66
N VAL A 129 2.09 4.26 -11.39
CA VAL A 129 1.20 4.58 -12.51
C VAL A 129 1.92 4.22 -13.81
N LEU A 130 1.29 3.36 -14.62
CA LEU A 130 1.70 3.00 -15.97
C LEU A 130 0.56 3.28 -16.94
N SER A 131 0.81 3.32 -18.25
CA SER A 131 -0.26 3.47 -19.24
C SER A 131 -1.18 2.25 -19.26
N ASP A 132 -2.38 2.41 -19.82
CA ASP A 132 -3.34 1.31 -19.98
C ASP A 132 -2.73 0.16 -20.80
N GLU A 133 -1.99 0.49 -21.87
CA GLU A 133 -1.34 -0.48 -22.75
C GLU A 133 -0.24 -1.28 -22.01
N GLU A 134 0.57 -0.61 -21.17
CA GLU A 134 1.60 -1.25 -20.35
C GLU A 134 0.99 -2.17 -19.31
N VAL A 135 -0.09 -1.73 -18.66
CA VAL A 135 -0.84 -2.52 -17.69
C VAL A 135 -1.49 -3.73 -18.36
N ASP A 136 -2.09 -3.57 -19.55
CA ASP A 136 -2.66 -4.69 -20.32
C ASP A 136 -1.60 -5.73 -20.71
N GLU A 137 -0.40 -5.27 -21.10
CA GLU A 137 0.72 -6.17 -21.36
C GLU A 137 1.13 -6.96 -20.12
N LEU A 138 1.21 -6.29 -18.96
CA LEU A 138 1.52 -6.95 -17.70
C LEU A 138 0.45 -7.98 -17.30
N PHE A 139 -0.84 -7.71 -17.50
CA PHE A 139 -1.91 -8.68 -17.28
C PHE A 139 -1.75 -9.91 -18.16
N ARG A 140 -1.47 -9.72 -19.46
CA ARG A 140 -1.24 -10.84 -20.40
C ARG A 140 -0.05 -11.69 -19.98
N GLN A 141 1.07 -11.06 -19.63
CA GLN A 141 2.29 -11.75 -19.20
C GLN A 141 2.08 -12.53 -17.89
N ALA A 142 1.43 -11.93 -16.90
CA ALA A 142 1.13 -12.57 -15.62
C ALA A 142 0.15 -13.75 -15.74
N ALA A 143 -0.76 -13.72 -16.73
CA ALA A 143 -1.65 -14.83 -17.01
C ALA A 143 -0.93 -16.02 -17.67
N LEU A 144 0.00 -15.74 -18.61
CA LEU A 144 0.73 -16.75 -19.38
C LEU A 144 1.83 -17.44 -18.59
N ALA A 145 2.56 -16.70 -17.74
CA ALA A 145 3.73 -17.19 -17.02
C ALA A 145 3.41 -17.47 -15.55
N GLU A 146 3.52 -18.73 -15.13
CA GLU A 146 3.45 -19.06 -13.71
C GLU A 146 4.68 -18.49 -12.98
N GLY A 147 4.44 -17.90 -11.79
CA GLY A 147 5.51 -17.28 -11.03
C GLY A 147 6.03 -15.97 -11.62
N TYR A 148 5.24 -15.27 -12.42
CA TYR A 148 5.62 -14.01 -13.06
C TYR A 148 6.02 -12.94 -12.02
N ARG A 149 7.24 -12.44 -12.14
CA ARG A 149 7.82 -11.49 -11.18
C ARG A 149 8.25 -10.21 -11.90
N LEU A 150 8.06 -9.11 -11.22
CA LEU A 150 8.58 -7.81 -11.64
C LEU A 150 9.66 -7.34 -10.69
N THR A 151 10.63 -6.60 -11.20
CA THR A 151 11.60 -5.86 -10.40
C THR A 151 11.29 -4.38 -10.50
N ILE A 152 11.00 -3.75 -9.37
CA ILE A 152 10.69 -2.34 -9.27
C ILE A 152 11.85 -1.66 -8.55
N ASP A 153 12.45 -0.65 -9.20
CA ASP A 153 13.54 0.16 -8.66
C ASP A 153 13.07 1.61 -8.53
N LEU A 154 13.01 2.10 -7.30
CA LEU A 154 12.51 3.43 -7.01
C LEU A 154 13.53 4.52 -7.38
N ALA A 155 14.83 4.24 -7.24
CA ALA A 155 15.86 5.23 -7.54
C ALA A 155 15.86 5.59 -9.03
N SER A 156 15.81 4.57 -9.91
CA SER A 156 15.71 4.74 -11.37
C SER A 156 14.27 4.92 -11.88
N GLN A 157 13.28 4.73 -11.01
CA GLN A 157 11.85 4.81 -11.35
C GLN A 157 11.49 3.88 -12.52
N THR A 158 11.86 2.60 -12.39
CA THR A 158 11.68 1.58 -13.43
C THR A 158 10.96 0.35 -12.91
N VAL A 159 10.14 -0.24 -13.78
CA VAL A 159 9.54 -1.56 -13.64
C VAL A 159 10.15 -2.46 -14.71
N THR A 160 10.94 -3.45 -14.30
CA THR A 160 11.64 -4.37 -15.21
C THR A 160 10.93 -5.72 -15.22
N ARG A 161 10.62 -6.19 -16.41
CA ARG A 161 10.02 -7.51 -16.69
C ARG A 161 11.08 -8.62 -16.72
N PRO A 162 10.68 -9.90 -16.61
CA PRO A 162 11.62 -11.04 -16.69
C PRO A 162 12.38 -11.13 -18.02
N ASP A 163 11.80 -10.64 -19.11
CA ASP A 163 12.44 -10.58 -20.44
C ASP A 163 13.44 -9.43 -20.62
N GLY A 164 13.61 -8.59 -19.58
CA GLY A 164 14.49 -7.42 -19.59
C GLY A 164 13.83 -6.14 -20.08
N GLY A 165 12.59 -6.20 -20.58
CA GLY A 165 11.81 -5.02 -20.95
C GLY A 165 11.53 -4.14 -19.73
N THR A 166 11.56 -2.83 -19.93
CA THR A 166 11.47 -1.86 -18.83
C THR A 166 10.43 -0.79 -19.13
N TYR A 167 9.58 -0.51 -18.15
CA TYR A 167 8.68 0.63 -18.11
C TYR A 167 9.19 1.68 -17.15
N HIS A 168 8.87 2.95 -17.42
CA HIS A 168 9.24 4.08 -16.56
C HIS A 168 7.99 4.66 -15.89
N PHE A 169 8.13 5.05 -14.64
CA PHE A 169 7.06 5.73 -13.90
C PHE A 169 7.57 7.00 -13.23
N ALA A 170 6.68 7.93 -12.98
CA ALA A 170 6.99 9.17 -12.29
C ALA A 170 6.55 9.12 -10.82
N VAL A 171 7.40 9.64 -9.94
CA VAL A 171 7.09 9.87 -8.53
C VAL A 171 7.59 11.25 -8.15
N ASP A 172 6.79 11.97 -7.38
CA ASP A 172 7.20 13.24 -6.79
C ASP A 172 8.49 13.10 -5.96
N GLU A 173 9.42 14.02 -6.11
CA GLU A 173 10.76 13.98 -5.50
C GLU A 173 10.71 13.85 -3.95
N PHE A 174 9.79 14.55 -3.31
CA PHE A 174 9.64 14.49 -1.86
C PHE A 174 9.13 13.11 -1.40
N ARG A 175 8.12 12.56 -2.10
CA ARG A 175 7.60 11.20 -1.82
C ARG A 175 8.66 10.13 -2.08
N LYS A 176 9.43 10.28 -3.16
CA LYS A 176 10.56 9.41 -3.47
C LYS A 176 11.59 9.41 -2.36
N HIS A 177 12.00 10.59 -1.89
CA HIS A 177 12.93 10.74 -0.77
C HIS A 177 12.38 10.06 0.50
N CYS A 178 11.12 10.33 0.88
CA CYS A 178 10.52 9.72 2.06
C CYS A 178 10.50 8.18 2.00
N LEU A 179 10.17 7.59 0.83
CA LEU A 179 10.18 6.13 0.66
C LEU A 179 11.60 5.56 0.70
N LEU A 180 12.58 6.19 0.02
CA LEU A 180 13.98 5.74 0.02
C LEU A 180 14.58 5.70 1.42
N GLU A 181 14.32 6.74 2.23
CA GLU A 181 14.82 6.87 3.59
C GLU A 181 13.94 6.20 4.65
N GLY A 182 12.74 5.72 4.27
CA GLY A 182 11.79 5.13 5.21
C GLY A 182 11.16 6.14 6.18
N LEU A 183 11.06 7.41 5.78
CA LEU A 183 10.55 8.49 6.59
C LEU A 183 9.01 8.57 6.51
N ASP A 184 8.36 8.44 7.65
CA ASP A 184 6.96 8.82 7.83
C ASP A 184 6.85 10.25 8.40
N GLU A 185 5.62 10.72 8.66
CA GLU A 185 5.38 12.06 9.20
C GLU A 185 6.09 12.28 10.55
N ILE A 186 6.21 11.22 11.36
CA ILE A 186 6.93 11.29 12.64
C ILE A 186 8.42 11.35 12.39
N GLY A 187 8.96 10.52 11.49
CA GLY A 187 10.37 10.51 11.13
C GLY A 187 10.84 11.86 10.58
N LEU A 188 10.03 12.49 9.73
CA LEU A 188 10.28 13.85 9.23
C LEU A 188 10.34 14.89 10.36
N THR A 189 9.43 14.82 11.32
CA THR A 189 9.42 15.70 12.48
C THR A 189 10.62 15.47 13.38
N LEU A 190 11.00 14.22 13.63
CA LEU A 190 12.16 13.86 14.46
C LEU A 190 13.50 14.31 13.88
N ALA A 191 13.60 14.47 12.56
CA ALA A 191 14.78 15.06 11.92
C ALA A 191 15.04 16.53 12.39
N HIS A 192 14.02 17.20 12.92
CA HIS A 192 14.11 18.56 13.47
C HIS A 192 14.08 18.62 15.00
N SER A 193 14.30 17.49 15.70
CA SER A 193 14.16 17.37 17.16
C SER A 193 14.93 18.42 17.95
N ASP A 194 16.16 18.78 17.52
CA ASP A 194 16.96 19.78 18.21
C ASP A 194 16.40 21.19 18.07
N GLN A 195 15.86 21.51 16.89
CA GLN A 195 15.18 22.80 16.65
C GLN A 195 13.88 22.89 17.47
N ILE A 196 13.14 21.80 17.56
CA ILE A 196 11.92 21.72 18.38
C ILE A 196 12.25 21.92 19.85
N ARG A 197 13.25 21.24 20.40
CA ARG A 197 13.70 21.40 21.79
C ARG A 197 14.15 22.83 22.07
N ALA A 198 14.91 23.44 21.16
CA ALA A 198 15.37 24.83 21.30
C ALA A 198 14.18 25.80 21.28
N PHE A 199 13.17 25.56 20.45
CA PHE A 199 11.93 26.33 20.43
C PHE A 199 11.16 26.19 21.75
N GLU A 200 10.94 24.96 22.21
CA GLU A 200 10.23 24.67 23.47
C GLU A 200 10.87 25.33 24.67
N ALA A 201 12.22 25.30 24.77
CA ALA A 201 12.95 25.94 25.86
C ALA A 201 12.72 27.47 25.87
N ARG A 202 12.82 28.12 24.70
CA ARG A 202 12.55 29.55 24.56
C ARG A 202 11.08 29.90 24.86
N HIS A 203 10.18 29.09 24.36
CA HIS A 203 8.75 29.30 24.55
C HIS A 203 8.32 29.18 26.00
N ARG A 204 8.83 28.17 26.73
CA ARG A 204 8.63 28.03 28.19
C ARG A 204 9.16 29.21 28.98
N ALA A 205 10.35 29.71 28.65
CA ALA A 205 10.93 30.87 29.31
C ALA A 205 10.12 32.15 29.07
N ALA A 206 9.61 32.34 27.85
CA ALA A 206 8.82 33.52 27.49
C ALA A 206 7.36 33.47 27.99
N HIS A 207 6.79 32.29 28.17
CA HIS A 207 5.38 32.12 28.50
C HIS A 207 5.17 31.08 29.64
N PRO A 208 5.80 31.30 30.84
CA PRO A 208 5.78 30.32 31.93
C PRO A 208 4.37 29.96 32.42
N TRP A 209 3.41 30.88 32.27
CA TRP A 209 2.01 30.67 32.67
C TRP A 209 1.25 29.64 31.82
N LEU A 210 1.75 29.28 30.62
CA LEU A 210 1.14 28.24 29.77
C LEU A 210 1.50 26.80 30.20
N PHE A 211 2.53 26.68 31.04
CA PHE A 211 3.11 25.35 31.34
C PHE A 211 2.91 24.93 32.80
N GLY A 212 1.98 25.48 33.54
CA GLY A 212 1.63 25.08 34.91
C GLY A 212 2.84 24.75 35.83
N ALA A 213 2.83 25.13 37.07
CA ALA A 213 3.80 24.60 38.03
C ALA A 213 3.53 23.10 38.19
N GLY A 214 4.40 22.23 37.61
CA GLY A 214 4.40 20.80 37.86
C GLY A 214 4.93 20.51 39.25
#